data_40128f017ed906ef2978e049aa0b97a3
#
_entry.id   40128f017ed906ef2978e049aa0b97a3
#
_cell.length_a   1.000
_cell.length_b   1.000
_cell.length_c   1.000
_cell.angle_alpha   90.00
_cell.angle_beta   90.00
_cell.angle_gamma   90.00
#
_symmetry.space_group_name_H-M   'P 1'
#
loop_
_entity.id
_entity.type
_entity.pdbx_description
1 polymer ?
#
loop_
_entity_poly.entity_id
_entity_poly.type
_entity_poly.pdbx_seq_one_letter_code
_entity_poly.pdbx_strand_id
1 'polypeptide(L)'
;MDYKNAGVDIEAGYKSVELMKEHVKKTMRPEVLGGLGGFSGAFSLAKIKEMEELVLLSGTDGCGTKVKLAMILDKHDTIGIDAVAMCVNDIACAGGEPLFFLDYIACGKNYPEKIASIVKGVAEGCLQSDAALIGGETAEHPGLMPEDEYDLAGFAVGVCDKKDMITGENLAAGDVLIGMASTGVHSNGFSLVRKVFDMTKDSLNTYYDELGATLGETLLAPTRIYVKALRAIKDAGVTVKACSHITGGGFYENIPRMLKDNTVSVVQKDSYTVPPIFDLMAKKGNIDEQMMYNTFNMGIGMVLAVDPEDVDAAMKAIRSTGDTPYVIGHIENGEKGVQLC
;
A
#
# COMPACT_ATOMS: atom_id res chain seq x y z
N MET A 1 -22.01 34.96 15.84
CA MET A 1 -21.38 34.13 14.77
C MET A 1 -20.27 33.38 15.44
N ASP A 2 -20.29 32.04 15.41
CA ASP A 2 -19.32 31.17 16.02
C ASP A 2 -18.82 30.14 14.97
N TYR A 3 -17.79 29.36 15.31
CA TYR A 3 -17.21 28.37 14.41
C TYR A 3 -18.20 27.29 13.95
N LYS A 4 -19.15 26.92 14.81
CA LYS A 4 -20.19 25.94 14.49
C LYS A 4 -21.14 26.48 13.41
N ASN A 5 -21.47 27.76 13.48
CA ASN A 5 -22.26 28.44 12.44
C ASN A 5 -21.47 28.61 11.12
N ALA A 6 -20.15 28.53 11.17
CA ALA A 6 -19.27 28.52 9.98
C ALA A 6 -19.04 27.12 9.41
N GLY A 7 -19.63 26.07 10.02
CA GLY A 7 -19.56 24.68 9.53
C GLY A 7 -18.48 23.82 10.16
N VAL A 8 -17.76 24.31 11.21
CA VAL A 8 -16.71 23.55 11.92
C VAL A 8 -17.20 23.18 13.32
N ASP A 9 -17.29 21.88 13.63
CA ASP A 9 -17.74 21.38 14.93
C ASP A 9 -16.55 20.91 15.80
N ILE A 10 -16.07 21.81 16.68
CA ILE A 10 -14.95 21.56 17.59
C ILE A 10 -15.22 20.37 18.53
N GLU A 11 -16.47 20.21 19.01
CA GLU A 11 -16.85 19.11 19.90
C GLU A 11 -16.77 17.75 19.17
N ALA A 12 -17.16 17.70 17.89
CA ALA A 12 -16.99 16.54 17.05
C ALA A 12 -15.51 16.19 16.90
N GLY A 13 -14.63 17.19 16.74
CA GLY A 13 -13.19 17.00 16.70
C GLY A 13 -12.65 16.35 17.97
N TYR A 14 -13.02 16.85 19.16
CA TYR A 14 -12.61 16.27 20.44
C TYR A 14 -13.12 14.84 20.61
N LYS A 15 -14.36 14.57 20.21
CA LYS A 15 -14.93 13.22 20.26
C LYS A 15 -14.20 12.25 19.32
N SER A 16 -13.85 12.69 18.11
CA SER A 16 -13.05 11.88 17.17
C SER A 16 -11.71 11.46 17.79
N VAL A 17 -10.98 12.42 18.37
CA VAL A 17 -9.70 12.15 19.05
C VAL A 17 -9.87 11.16 20.21
N GLU A 18 -10.95 11.29 20.99
CA GLU A 18 -11.21 10.36 22.09
C GLU A 18 -11.45 8.93 21.59
N LEU A 19 -12.26 8.77 20.54
CA LEU A 19 -12.59 7.46 19.96
C LEU A 19 -11.38 6.76 19.31
N MET A 20 -10.44 7.53 18.73
CA MET A 20 -9.28 6.95 18.05
C MET A 20 -8.12 6.59 19.00
N LYS A 21 -8.05 7.14 20.23
CA LYS A 21 -6.94 6.95 21.17
C LYS A 21 -6.51 5.50 21.36
N GLU A 22 -7.47 4.60 21.59
CA GLU A 22 -7.18 3.18 21.81
C GLU A 22 -6.59 2.48 20.58
N HIS A 23 -6.96 2.91 19.38
CA HIS A 23 -6.38 2.37 18.14
C HIS A 23 -4.94 2.85 17.96
N VAL A 24 -4.70 4.14 18.11
CA VAL A 24 -3.36 4.75 18.00
C VAL A 24 -2.42 4.18 19.07
N LYS A 25 -2.88 4.02 20.31
CA LYS A 25 -2.08 3.46 21.41
C LYS A 25 -1.49 2.09 21.09
N LYS A 26 -2.20 1.25 20.34
CA LYS A 26 -1.72 -0.09 19.94
C LYS A 26 -0.49 -0.04 19.04
N THR A 27 -0.29 1.05 18.30
CA THR A 27 0.84 1.23 17.38
C THR A 27 2.08 1.80 18.08
N MET A 28 1.98 2.19 19.35
CA MET A 28 3.07 2.86 20.06
C MET A 28 4.25 1.91 20.25
N ARG A 29 5.42 2.41 19.90
CA ARG A 29 6.72 1.74 20.04
C ARG A 29 7.52 2.41 21.16
N PRO A 30 8.49 1.71 21.78
CA PRO A 30 9.35 2.30 22.81
C PRO A 30 10.15 3.54 22.36
N GLU A 31 10.35 3.67 21.05
CA GLU A 31 11.06 4.80 20.43
C GLU A 31 10.21 6.08 20.32
N VAL A 32 8.88 5.96 20.46
CA VAL A 32 7.98 7.14 20.39
C VAL A 32 8.15 7.96 21.68
N LEU A 33 8.48 9.23 21.52
CA LEU A 33 8.66 10.17 22.63
C LEU A 33 7.44 11.10 22.70
N GLY A 34 6.68 10.99 23.78
CA GLY A 34 5.44 11.76 23.97
C GLY A 34 4.19 10.96 23.62
N GLY A 35 3.07 11.67 23.41
CA GLY A 35 1.76 11.08 23.11
C GLY A 35 0.97 11.96 22.13
N LEU A 36 -0.25 11.52 21.80
CA LEU A 36 -1.17 12.31 20.98
C LEU A 36 -1.51 13.66 21.63
N GLY A 37 -1.60 14.71 20.80
CA GLY A 37 -2.00 16.05 21.21
C GLY A 37 -0.85 17.05 21.38
N GLY A 38 0.41 16.64 21.07
CA GLY A 38 1.53 17.57 20.93
C GLY A 38 1.53 18.26 19.56
N PHE A 39 2.35 19.30 19.40
CA PHE A 39 2.53 19.98 18.10
C PHE A 39 3.28 19.13 17.07
N SER A 40 4.02 18.13 17.49
CA SER A 40 4.77 17.21 16.61
C SER A 40 4.87 15.82 17.22
N GLY A 41 4.91 14.81 16.36
CA GLY A 41 5.36 13.48 16.75
C GLY A 41 6.87 13.44 16.90
N ALA A 42 7.38 12.77 17.95
CA ALA A 42 8.81 12.61 18.16
C ALA A 42 9.17 11.13 18.23
N PHE A 43 10.24 10.73 17.54
CA PHE A 43 10.71 9.35 17.46
C PHE A 43 12.23 9.30 17.74
N SER A 44 12.64 8.46 18.68
CA SER A 44 14.03 8.29 19.06
C SER A 44 14.77 7.38 18.08
N LEU A 45 15.90 7.84 17.56
CA LEU A 45 16.81 7.05 16.72
C LEU A 45 17.86 6.28 17.54
N ALA A 46 17.73 6.23 18.87
CA ALA A 46 18.75 5.65 19.74
C ALA A 46 19.07 4.18 19.47
N LYS A 47 18.09 3.40 18.98
CA LYS A 47 18.24 1.97 18.67
C LYS A 47 18.87 1.69 17.29
N ILE A 48 18.92 2.67 16.41
CA ILE A 48 19.47 2.51 15.05
C ILE A 48 20.88 3.09 14.89
N LYS A 49 21.57 3.31 16.01
CA LYS A 49 22.95 3.84 16.03
C LYS A 49 24.01 2.89 15.46
N GLU A 50 23.66 1.61 15.28
CA GLU A 50 24.60 0.60 14.78
C GLU A 50 24.75 0.62 13.25
N MET A 51 23.90 1.35 12.54
CA MET A 51 24.05 1.56 11.09
C MET A 51 25.24 2.47 10.81
N GLU A 52 26.03 2.10 9.79
CA GLU A 52 27.26 2.85 9.43
C GLU A 52 26.91 4.19 8.76
N GLU A 53 25.97 4.19 7.83
CA GLU A 53 25.51 5.39 7.13
C GLU A 53 23.98 5.39 7.08
N LEU A 54 23.36 6.11 8.03
CA LEU A 54 21.91 6.22 8.15
C LEU A 54 21.30 6.98 6.97
N VAL A 55 20.34 6.35 6.29
CA VAL A 55 19.54 6.99 5.25
C VAL A 55 18.07 6.99 5.67
N LEU A 56 17.44 8.16 5.65
CA LEU A 56 16.00 8.28 5.82
C LEU A 56 15.31 8.12 4.47
N LEU A 57 14.28 7.30 4.46
CA LEU A 57 13.38 7.11 3.34
C LEU A 57 12.00 7.64 3.71
N SER A 58 11.27 8.17 2.75
CA SER A 58 9.91 8.67 2.99
C SER A 58 9.00 8.33 1.83
N GLY A 59 7.74 8.06 2.15
CA GLY A 59 6.68 7.85 1.20
C GLY A 59 5.46 8.68 1.59
N THR A 60 4.81 9.30 0.62
CA THR A 60 3.52 9.97 0.80
C THR A 60 2.61 9.57 -0.34
N ASP A 61 1.39 9.16 0.00
CA ASP A 61 0.39 8.75 -0.97
C ASP A 61 -1.01 8.80 -0.35
N GLY A 62 -2.04 8.67 -1.18
CA GLY A 62 -3.43 8.56 -0.77
C GLY A 62 -4.05 7.23 -1.20
N CYS A 63 -5.35 7.09 -0.95
CA CYS A 63 -6.12 5.91 -1.36
C CYS A 63 -6.70 6.04 -2.76
N GLY A 64 -6.49 7.18 -3.42
CA GLY A 64 -7.11 7.48 -4.69
C GLY A 64 -8.64 7.41 -4.63
N THR A 65 -9.28 7.16 -5.77
CA THR A 65 -10.74 7.15 -5.84
C THR A 65 -11.40 5.90 -5.23
N LYS A 66 -10.62 4.97 -4.66
CA LYS A 66 -11.13 3.83 -3.86
C LYS A 66 -11.94 4.31 -2.65
N VAL A 67 -11.60 5.46 -2.07
CA VAL A 67 -12.36 6.06 -0.96
C VAL A 67 -13.85 6.22 -1.26
N LYS A 68 -14.22 6.42 -2.53
CA LYS A 68 -15.64 6.55 -2.92
C LYS A 68 -16.44 5.27 -2.68
N LEU A 69 -15.82 4.10 -2.81
CA LEU A 69 -16.47 2.81 -2.53
C LEU A 69 -16.72 2.65 -1.02
N ALA A 70 -15.75 3.06 -0.20
CA ALA A 70 -15.90 3.08 1.26
C ALA A 70 -17.08 3.97 1.69
N MET A 71 -17.23 5.14 1.06
CA MET A 71 -18.36 6.05 1.30
C MET A 71 -19.70 5.44 0.89
N ILE A 72 -19.80 4.85 -0.31
CA ILE A 72 -21.06 4.24 -0.82
C ILE A 72 -21.52 3.08 0.06
N LEU A 73 -20.57 2.25 0.53
CA LEU A 73 -20.86 1.10 1.37
C LEU A 73 -20.95 1.44 2.86
N ASP A 74 -20.62 2.66 3.25
CA ASP A 74 -20.47 3.11 4.64
C ASP A 74 -19.56 2.17 5.45
N LYS A 75 -18.43 1.76 4.81
CA LYS A 75 -17.42 0.86 5.38
C LYS A 75 -16.04 1.53 5.31
N HIS A 76 -15.57 2.01 6.44
CA HIS A 76 -14.41 2.91 6.50
C HIS A 76 -13.19 2.30 7.20
N ASP A 77 -13.32 1.12 7.81
CA ASP A 77 -12.29 0.51 8.66
C ASP A 77 -11.16 -0.19 7.90
N THR A 78 -11.25 -0.29 6.57
CA THR A 78 -10.20 -0.90 5.73
C THR A 78 -9.42 0.12 4.90
N ILE A 79 -10.02 1.26 4.57
CA ILE A 79 -9.39 2.25 3.68
C ILE A 79 -8.11 2.87 4.27
N GLY A 80 -8.02 2.94 5.61
CA GLY A 80 -6.80 3.38 6.29
C GLY A 80 -5.61 2.45 6.08
N ILE A 81 -5.86 1.14 5.91
CA ILE A 81 -4.81 0.16 5.58
C ILE A 81 -4.22 0.48 4.20
N ASP A 82 -5.08 0.86 3.23
CA ASP A 82 -4.63 1.24 1.89
C ASP A 82 -3.68 2.45 1.95
N ALA A 83 -4.04 3.50 2.69
CA ALA A 83 -3.20 4.69 2.83
C ALA A 83 -1.81 4.36 3.42
N VAL A 84 -1.78 3.53 4.46
CA VAL A 84 -0.51 3.09 5.05
C VAL A 84 0.28 2.23 4.08
N ALA A 85 -0.35 1.24 3.45
CA ALA A 85 0.29 0.31 2.52
C ALA A 85 0.97 1.02 1.35
N MET A 86 0.31 2.02 0.75
CA MET A 86 0.88 2.78 -0.36
C MET A 86 2.18 3.48 0.03
N CYS A 87 2.27 4.02 1.25
CA CYS A 87 3.48 4.71 1.73
C CYS A 87 4.57 3.74 2.21
N VAL A 88 4.22 2.73 3.03
CA VAL A 88 5.23 1.87 3.66
C VAL A 88 5.79 0.81 2.72
N ASN A 89 5.03 0.38 1.72
CA ASN A 89 5.53 -0.53 0.69
C ASN A 89 6.61 0.13 -0.18
N ASP A 90 6.49 1.42 -0.48
CA ASP A 90 7.52 2.17 -1.22
C ASP A 90 8.81 2.28 -0.41
N ILE A 91 8.71 2.52 0.90
CA ILE A 91 9.86 2.52 1.81
C ILE A 91 10.53 1.14 1.82
N ALA A 92 9.73 0.07 1.98
CA ALA A 92 10.26 -1.30 2.01
C ALA A 92 10.85 -1.71 0.65
N CYS A 93 10.24 -1.30 -0.46
CA CYS A 93 10.72 -1.50 -1.82
C CYS A 93 12.12 -0.91 -2.05
N ALA A 94 12.45 0.18 -1.35
CA ALA A 94 13.77 0.82 -1.38
C ALA A 94 14.76 0.23 -0.35
N GLY A 95 14.39 -0.82 0.40
CA GLY A 95 15.22 -1.46 1.42
C GLY A 95 15.07 -0.88 2.83
N GLY A 96 14.10 0.01 3.05
CA GLY A 96 13.88 0.67 4.33
C GLY A 96 12.93 -0.06 5.27
N GLU A 97 13.11 0.21 6.56
CA GLU A 97 12.19 -0.19 7.62
C GLU A 97 11.33 1.01 8.02
N PRO A 98 9.98 0.94 7.93
CA PRO A 98 9.12 2.01 8.42
C PRO A 98 9.31 2.27 9.92
N LEU A 99 9.40 3.54 10.30
CA LEU A 99 9.53 3.97 11.69
C LEU A 99 8.22 4.50 12.22
N PHE A 100 7.64 5.46 11.50
CA PHE A 100 6.40 6.09 11.90
C PHE A 100 5.57 6.57 10.69
N PHE A 101 4.32 6.83 10.99
CA PHE A 101 3.30 7.26 10.03
C PHE A 101 2.55 8.48 10.58
N LEU A 102 2.13 9.34 9.69
CA LEU A 102 1.23 10.47 9.90
C LEU A 102 0.11 10.39 8.88
N ASP A 103 -1.14 10.62 9.27
CA ASP A 103 -2.27 10.71 8.36
C ASP A 103 -2.77 12.15 8.20
N TYR A 104 -3.42 12.42 7.08
CA TYR A 104 -4.20 13.63 6.84
C TYR A 104 -5.58 13.24 6.31
N ILE A 105 -6.62 13.58 7.07
CA ILE A 105 -8.01 13.35 6.71
C ILE A 105 -8.66 14.71 6.44
N ALA A 106 -8.95 14.99 5.16
CA ALA A 106 -9.80 16.10 4.76
C ALA A 106 -11.25 15.62 4.68
N CYS A 107 -12.19 16.27 5.33
CA CYS A 107 -13.61 15.89 5.27
C CYS A 107 -14.51 17.10 5.12
N GLY A 108 -15.68 16.93 4.48
CA GLY A 108 -16.67 17.98 4.38
C GLY A 108 -17.28 18.30 5.74
N LYS A 109 -17.47 17.25 6.56
CA LYS A 109 -17.93 17.33 7.93
C LYS A 109 -17.34 16.22 8.78
N ASN A 110 -16.97 16.55 10.01
CA ASN A 110 -16.44 15.58 10.96
C ASN A 110 -17.60 14.76 11.57
N TYR A 111 -17.68 13.48 11.19
CA TYR A 111 -18.51 12.49 11.83
C TYR A 111 -17.59 11.61 12.71
N PRO A 112 -17.59 11.79 14.04
CA PRO A 112 -16.56 11.20 14.93
C PRO A 112 -16.38 9.69 14.78
N GLU A 113 -17.46 8.94 14.65
CA GLU A 113 -17.42 7.48 14.50
C GLU A 113 -16.83 7.07 13.15
N LYS A 114 -17.13 7.82 12.07
CA LYS A 114 -16.55 7.60 10.74
C LYS A 114 -15.04 7.87 10.75
N ILE A 115 -14.62 9.01 11.30
CA ILE A 115 -13.20 9.37 11.43
C ILE A 115 -12.45 8.33 12.27
N ALA A 116 -13.00 7.94 13.41
CA ALA A 116 -12.40 6.88 14.25
C ALA A 116 -12.28 5.54 13.52
N SER A 117 -13.26 5.20 12.67
CA SER A 117 -13.21 3.98 11.84
C SER A 117 -12.10 4.06 10.78
N ILE A 118 -11.90 5.21 10.14
CA ILE A 118 -10.79 5.43 9.20
C ILE A 118 -9.45 5.27 9.93
N VAL A 119 -9.27 5.96 11.07
CA VAL A 119 -8.02 5.88 11.87
C VAL A 119 -7.79 4.48 12.45
N LYS A 120 -8.84 3.72 12.76
CA LYS A 120 -8.71 2.29 13.09
C LYS A 120 -8.00 1.52 11.97
N GLY A 121 -8.39 1.76 10.72
CA GLY A 121 -7.72 1.16 9.55
C GLY A 121 -6.27 1.63 9.39
N VAL A 122 -6.00 2.92 9.61
CA VAL A 122 -4.62 3.46 9.61
C VAL A 122 -3.77 2.77 10.70
N ALA A 123 -4.29 2.66 11.92
CA ALA A 123 -3.60 1.99 13.02
C ALA A 123 -3.33 0.51 12.70
N GLU A 124 -4.27 -0.19 12.08
CA GLU A 124 -4.08 -1.58 11.65
C GLU A 124 -2.96 -1.71 10.61
N GLY A 125 -2.94 -0.82 9.60
CA GLY A 125 -1.84 -0.77 8.63
C GLY A 125 -0.48 -0.50 9.27
N CYS A 126 -0.43 0.39 10.25
CA CYS A 126 0.77 0.67 11.04
C CYS A 126 1.24 -0.57 11.82
N LEU A 127 0.33 -1.33 12.44
CA LEU A 127 0.65 -2.60 13.13
C LEU A 127 1.19 -3.66 12.17
N GLN A 128 0.64 -3.74 10.97
CA GLN A 128 1.12 -4.68 9.95
C GLN A 128 2.53 -4.33 9.44
N SER A 129 2.89 -3.05 9.43
CA SER A 129 4.19 -2.55 8.97
C SER A 129 5.19 -2.29 10.09
N ASP A 130 4.84 -2.55 11.36
CA ASP A 130 5.60 -2.19 12.54
C ASP A 130 5.93 -0.68 12.63
N ALA A 131 5.15 0.17 11.99
CA ALA A 131 5.25 1.63 12.11
C ALA A 131 4.44 2.14 13.30
N ALA A 132 4.86 3.25 13.89
CA ALA A 132 4.08 3.93 14.92
C ALA A 132 3.23 5.05 14.30
N LEU A 133 1.93 5.09 14.59
CA LEU A 133 1.08 6.24 14.25
C LEU A 133 1.31 7.32 15.31
N ILE A 134 2.18 8.31 15.01
CA ILE A 134 2.65 9.28 16.00
C ILE A 134 1.95 10.63 15.94
N GLY A 135 1.06 10.82 14.98
CA GLY A 135 0.28 12.04 14.79
C GLY A 135 -0.53 12.00 13.50
N GLY A 136 -1.22 13.07 13.23
CA GLY A 136 -2.04 13.25 12.04
C GLY A 136 -2.86 14.51 12.15
N GLU A 137 -3.70 14.76 11.15
CA GLU A 137 -4.60 15.91 11.10
C GLU A 137 -5.97 15.47 10.56
N THR A 138 -7.04 16.01 11.14
CA THR A 138 -8.39 15.92 10.60
C THR A 138 -8.92 17.31 10.40
N ALA A 139 -9.14 17.71 9.15
CA ALA A 139 -9.59 19.05 8.78
C ALA A 139 -10.98 19.02 8.16
N GLU A 140 -11.92 19.81 8.73
CA GLU A 140 -13.21 20.06 8.10
C GLU A 140 -13.09 21.14 7.03
N HIS A 141 -13.67 20.87 5.86
CA HIS A 141 -13.65 21.75 4.69
C HIS A 141 -15.09 22.12 4.27
N PRO A 142 -15.85 22.84 5.12
CA PRO A 142 -17.23 23.22 4.80
C PRO A 142 -17.28 24.10 3.56
N GLY A 143 -18.17 23.73 2.62
CA GLY A 143 -18.32 24.46 1.35
C GLY A 143 -17.26 24.17 0.28
N LEU A 144 -16.16 23.50 0.64
CA LEU A 144 -15.14 23.03 -0.32
C LEU A 144 -15.37 21.57 -0.70
N MET A 145 -15.84 20.76 0.24
CA MET A 145 -16.11 19.34 0.09
C MET A 145 -17.54 19.03 0.54
N PRO A 146 -18.27 18.11 -0.13
CA PRO A 146 -19.57 17.63 0.34
C PRO A 146 -19.50 17.07 1.76
N GLU A 147 -20.54 17.24 2.56
CA GLU A 147 -20.55 16.89 4.00
C GLU A 147 -20.25 15.40 4.25
N ASP A 148 -20.66 14.51 3.35
CA ASP A 148 -20.51 13.05 3.47
C ASP A 148 -19.21 12.53 2.86
N GLU A 149 -18.42 13.38 2.21
CA GLU A 149 -17.19 13.02 1.54
C GLU A 149 -15.94 13.32 2.39
N TYR A 150 -14.88 12.56 2.11
CA TYR A 150 -13.55 12.75 2.69
C TYR A 150 -12.46 12.32 1.71
N ASP A 151 -11.26 12.77 1.97
CA ASP A 151 -10.04 12.23 1.36
C ASP A 151 -9.05 11.85 2.46
N LEU A 152 -8.21 10.88 2.16
CA LEU A 152 -7.24 10.32 3.10
C LEU A 152 -5.89 10.18 2.42
N ALA A 153 -4.89 10.80 3.01
CA ALA A 153 -3.50 10.67 2.62
C ALA A 153 -2.62 10.33 3.83
N GLY A 154 -1.45 9.79 3.56
CA GLY A 154 -0.47 9.45 4.56
C GLY A 154 0.93 9.90 4.20
N PHE A 155 1.76 9.96 5.24
CA PHE A 155 3.19 10.20 5.15
C PHE A 155 3.91 9.24 6.09
N ALA A 156 4.81 8.45 5.54
CA ALA A 156 5.64 7.53 6.29
C ALA A 156 7.11 7.93 6.23
N VAL A 157 7.82 7.69 7.32
CA VAL A 157 9.28 7.79 7.37
C VAL A 157 9.84 6.44 7.78
N GLY A 158 10.85 6.01 7.06
CA GLY A 158 11.61 4.79 7.34
C GLY A 158 13.12 5.07 7.33
N VAL A 159 13.87 4.05 7.64
CA VAL A 159 15.34 4.11 7.72
C VAL A 159 15.96 2.86 7.15
N CYS A 160 17.14 3.00 6.54
CA CYS A 160 18.02 1.88 6.23
C CYS A 160 19.48 2.29 6.42
N ASP A 161 20.38 1.32 6.50
CA ASP A 161 21.78 1.57 6.23
C ASP A 161 21.97 1.75 4.72
N LYS A 162 22.79 2.70 4.29
CA LYS A 162 23.02 2.97 2.86
C LYS A 162 23.45 1.73 2.07
N LYS A 163 24.22 0.84 2.67
CA LYS A 163 24.65 -0.42 2.06
C LYS A 163 23.51 -1.40 1.79
N ASP A 164 22.37 -1.25 2.50
CA ASP A 164 21.19 -2.10 2.42
C ASP A 164 20.11 -1.52 1.48
N MET A 165 20.39 -0.37 0.84
CA MET A 165 19.45 0.21 -0.13
C MET A 165 19.29 -0.70 -1.34
N ILE A 166 18.04 -0.93 -1.75
CA ILE A 166 17.71 -1.67 -2.96
C ILE A 166 17.67 -0.69 -4.12
N THR A 167 18.72 -0.69 -4.97
CA THR A 167 18.89 0.31 -6.03
C THR A 167 18.80 -0.25 -7.44
N GLY A 168 18.87 -1.57 -7.61
CA GLY A 168 18.95 -2.21 -8.93
C GLY A 168 20.33 -2.18 -9.58
N GLU A 169 21.33 -1.54 -8.98
CA GLU A 169 22.68 -1.42 -9.57
C GLU A 169 23.37 -2.78 -9.81
N ASN A 170 23.12 -3.75 -8.92
CA ASN A 170 23.70 -5.10 -8.99
C ASN A 170 22.85 -6.09 -9.80
N LEU A 171 21.75 -5.62 -10.42
CA LEU A 171 20.89 -6.46 -11.25
C LEU A 171 21.65 -6.98 -12.47
N ALA A 172 21.48 -8.27 -12.80
CA ALA A 172 22.18 -8.94 -13.91
C ALA A 172 21.24 -9.88 -14.66
N ALA A 173 21.58 -10.16 -15.92
CA ALA A 173 20.90 -11.21 -16.67
C ALA A 173 21.10 -12.55 -15.97
N GLY A 174 20.03 -13.32 -15.85
CA GLY A 174 19.96 -14.57 -15.09
C GLY A 174 19.38 -14.42 -13.69
N ASP A 175 19.27 -13.21 -13.14
CA ASP A 175 18.57 -12.99 -11.87
C ASP A 175 17.10 -13.40 -12.00
N VAL A 176 16.57 -14.01 -10.94
CA VAL A 176 15.21 -14.56 -10.92
C VAL A 176 14.24 -13.54 -10.35
N LEU A 177 13.10 -13.39 -11.01
CA LEU A 177 12.00 -12.54 -10.56
C LEU A 177 11.04 -13.34 -9.68
N ILE A 178 10.85 -12.86 -8.45
CA ILE A 178 9.85 -13.37 -7.51
C ILE A 178 8.75 -12.31 -7.38
N GLY A 179 7.50 -12.71 -7.66
CA GLY A 179 6.31 -11.89 -7.43
C GLY A 179 5.63 -12.29 -6.14
N MET A 180 5.18 -11.33 -5.36
CA MET A 180 4.32 -11.56 -4.19
C MET A 180 2.87 -11.24 -4.53
N ALA A 181 1.96 -12.18 -4.19
CA ALA A 181 0.55 -12.05 -4.48
C ALA A 181 -0.07 -10.76 -3.94
N SER A 182 -0.94 -10.15 -4.72
CA SER A 182 -1.83 -9.09 -4.25
C SER A 182 -3.09 -9.66 -3.58
N THR A 183 -3.80 -8.83 -2.85
CA THR A 183 -5.13 -9.14 -2.29
C THR A 183 -6.27 -8.83 -3.25
N GLY A 184 -5.96 -8.46 -4.48
CA GLY A 184 -6.88 -7.99 -5.50
C GLY A 184 -6.38 -6.70 -6.14
N VAL A 185 -7.28 -5.76 -6.39
CA VAL A 185 -6.98 -4.51 -7.13
C VAL A 185 -6.04 -3.57 -6.34
N HIS A 186 -5.92 -3.75 -5.04
CA HIS A 186 -5.23 -2.84 -4.12
C HIS A 186 -5.90 -1.46 -4.07
N SER A 187 -5.14 -0.39 -4.32
CA SER A 187 -5.65 0.99 -4.26
C SER A 187 -5.41 1.77 -5.56
N ASN A 188 -5.13 1.08 -6.66
CA ASN A 188 -4.79 1.70 -7.95
C ASN A 188 -5.81 1.32 -9.04
N GLY A 189 -5.95 2.18 -10.05
CA GLY A 189 -6.84 1.95 -11.18
C GLY A 189 -8.33 2.16 -10.88
N PHE A 190 -8.72 2.66 -9.72
CA PHE A 190 -10.12 2.79 -9.30
C PHE A 190 -10.93 3.80 -10.12
N SER A 191 -10.30 4.74 -10.80
CA SER A 191 -11.00 5.58 -11.78
C SER A 191 -11.55 4.77 -12.94
N LEU A 192 -10.82 3.73 -13.40
CA LEU A 192 -11.29 2.80 -14.42
C LEU A 192 -12.31 1.81 -13.83
N VAL A 193 -12.05 1.22 -12.65
CA VAL A 193 -13.01 0.35 -11.93
C VAL A 193 -14.38 1.01 -11.84
N ARG A 194 -14.43 2.29 -11.47
CA ARG A 194 -15.65 3.08 -11.35
C ARG A 194 -16.33 3.41 -12.68
N LYS A 195 -15.68 3.17 -13.79
CA LYS A 195 -16.27 3.25 -15.13
C LYS A 195 -16.82 1.89 -15.61
N VAL A 196 -16.17 0.80 -15.18
CA VAL A 196 -16.55 -0.58 -15.54
C VAL A 196 -17.79 -1.04 -14.80
N PHE A 197 -17.91 -0.66 -13.51
CA PHE A 197 -19.04 -1.05 -12.66
C PHE A 197 -19.90 0.14 -12.27
N ASP A 198 -21.21 -0.10 -12.13
CA ASP A 198 -22.10 0.89 -11.55
C ASP A 198 -21.75 1.09 -10.06
N MET A 199 -21.46 2.33 -9.68
CA MET A 199 -21.10 2.70 -8.31
C MET A 199 -22.34 2.98 -7.49
N THR A 200 -23.21 1.99 -7.35
CA THR A 200 -24.39 2.01 -6.49
C THR A 200 -24.25 0.99 -5.36
N LYS A 201 -24.93 1.22 -4.25
CA LYS A 201 -24.90 0.28 -3.12
C LYS A 201 -25.42 -1.10 -3.53
N ASP A 202 -26.42 -1.18 -4.38
CA ASP A 202 -26.99 -2.44 -4.86
C ASP A 202 -25.99 -3.21 -5.74
N SER A 203 -25.34 -2.51 -6.68
CA SER A 203 -24.31 -3.14 -7.53
C SER A 203 -23.12 -3.64 -6.71
N LEU A 204 -22.65 -2.86 -5.75
CA LEU A 204 -21.54 -3.26 -4.88
C LEU A 204 -21.90 -4.40 -3.92
N ASN A 205 -23.18 -4.54 -3.53
CA ASN A 205 -23.66 -5.67 -2.74
C ASN A 205 -24.04 -6.90 -3.58
N THR A 206 -23.94 -6.84 -4.92
CA THR A 206 -24.19 -8.00 -5.79
C THR A 206 -23.09 -9.04 -5.55
N TYR A 207 -23.53 -10.27 -5.26
CA TYR A 207 -22.64 -11.42 -5.11
C TYR A 207 -22.29 -11.99 -6.49
N TYR A 208 -21.03 -12.35 -6.68
CA TYR A 208 -20.52 -13.00 -7.88
C TYR A 208 -19.93 -14.35 -7.50
N ASP A 209 -20.45 -15.43 -8.09
CA ASP A 209 -19.97 -16.80 -7.82
C ASP A 209 -18.50 -16.97 -8.14
N GLU A 210 -18.01 -16.34 -9.21
CA GLU A 210 -16.62 -16.36 -9.63
C GLU A 210 -15.67 -15.63 -8.66
N LEU A 211 -16.17 -14.65 -7.87
CA LEU A 211 -15.41 -13.97 -6.83
C LEU A 211 -15.53 -14.66 -5.48
N GLY A 212 -16.56 -15.48 -5.27
CA GLY A 212 -16.90 -16.04 -3.97
C GLY A 212 -17.28 -15.00 -2.91
N ALA A 213 -17.62 -13.77 -3.33
CA ALA A 213 -17.91 -12.62 -2.48
C ALA A 213 -18.77 -11.59 -3.22
N THR A 214 -19.19 -10.54 -2.52
CA THR A 214 -19.80 -9.39 -3.18
C THR A 214 -18.73 -8.57 -3.92
N LEU A 215 -19.16 -7.82 -4.93
CA LEU A 215 -18.28 -6.93 -5.67
C LEU A 215 -17.60 -5.92 -4.72
N GLY A 216 -18.35 -5.35 -3.78
CA GLY A 216 -17.84 -4.38 -2.82
C GLY A 216 -16.80 -4.97 -1.87
N GLU A 217 -17.01 -6.18 -1.35
CA GLU A 217 -16.02 -6.88 -0.51
C GLU A 217 -14.72 -7.12 -1.28
N THR A 218 -14.83 -7.58 -2.53
CA THR A 218 -13.66 -7.82 -3.38
C THR A 218 -12.90 -6.53 -3.70
N LEU A 219 -13.61 -5.46 -4.05
CA LEU A 219 -12.98 -4.19 -4.42
C LEU A 219 -12.45 -3.40 -3.21
N LEU A 220 -13.05 -3.57 -2.01
CA LEU A 220 -12.58 -2.95 -0.77
C LEU A 220 -11.52 -3.79 -0.04
N ALA A 221 -11.15 -4.98 -0.55
CA ALA A 221 -10.03 -5.72 0.01
C ALA A 221 -8.81 -4.79 0.14
N PRO A 222 -8.22 -4.66 1.35
CA PRO A 222 -7.14 -3.71 1.56
C PRO A 222 -5.87 -4.12 0.83
N THR A 223 -5.07 -3.12 0.46
CA THR A 223 -3.75 -3.32 -0.14
C THR A 223 -2.86 -4.14 0.80
N ARG A 224 -2.18 -5.15 0.26
CA ARG A 224 -1.23 -5.97 1.01
C ARG A 224 -0.02 -5.14 1.44
N ILE A 225 0.41 -5.31 2.68
CA ILE A 225 1.63 -4.71 3.22
C ILE A 225 2.74 -5.75 3.20
N TYR A 226 3.81 -5.48 2.46
CA TYR A 226 4.93 -6.42 2.21
C TYR A 226 6.15 -6.20 3.11
N VAL A 227 6.09 -5.25 4.04
CA VAL A 227 7.20 -4.87 4.92
C VAL A 227 7.80 -6.06 5.65
N LYS A 228 6.95 -6.91 6.25
CA LYS A 228 7.40 -8.10 7.01
C LYS A 228 8.05 -9.15 6.10
N ALA A 229 7.55 -9.32 4.88
CA ALA A 229 8.11 -10.25 3.91
C ALA A 229 9.52 -9.82 3.47
N LEU A 230 9.71 -8.54 3.13
CA LEU A 230 11.02 -8.01 2.75
C LEU A 230 12.02 -8.07 3.91
N ARG A 231 11.57 -7.79 5.15
CA ARG A 231 12.40 -7.98 6.35
C ARG A 231 12.80 -9.44 6.52
N ALA A 232 11.86 -10.39 6.38
CA ALA A 232 12.15 -11.82 6.52
C ALA A 232 13.16 -12.32 5.48
N ILE A 233 13.13 -11.78 4.26
CA ILE A 233 14.14 -12.08 3.21
C ILE A 233 15.51 -11.58 3.66
N LYS A 234 15.62 -10.35 4.15
CA LYS A 234 16.87 -9.79 4.69
C LYS A 234 17.38 -10.60 5.87
N ASP A 235 16.52 -10.97 6.81
CA ASP A 235 16.86 -11.77 7.99
C ASP A 235 17.34 -13.20 7.62
N ALA A 236 16.87 -13.71 6.47
CA ALA A 236 17.35 -14.98 5.91
C ALA A 236 18.72 -14.86 5.21
N GLY A 237 19.32 -13.68 5.17
CA GLY A 237 20.61 -13.41 4.53
C GLY A 237 20.54 -13.30 3.01
N VAL A 238 19.36 -13.16 2.43
CA VAL A 238 19.16 -13.02 0.99
C VAL A 238 19.27 -11.56 0.58
N THR A 239 20.04 -11.30 -0.47
CA THR A 239 20.17 -9.98 -1.06
C THR A 239 19.10 -9.75 -2.13
N VAL A 240 18.18 -8.82 -1.88
CA VAL A 240 17.27 -8.32 -2.90
C VAL A 240 18.02 -7.29 -3.75
N LYS A 241 18.29 -7.61 -5.01
CA LYS A 241 19.05 -6.74 -5.92
C LYS A 241 18.23 -5.58 -6.47
N ALA A 242 16.95 -5.84 -6.72
CA ALA A 242 15.99 -4.87 -7.23
C ALA A 242 14.60 -5.20 -6.72
N CYS A 243 13.76 -4.20 -6.54
CA CYS A 243 12.39 -4.35 -6.06
C CYS A 243 11.48 -3.33 -6.74
N SER A 244 10.23 -3.72 -7.02
CA SER A 244 9.21 -2.87 -7.61
C SER A 244 7.88 -3.08 -6.90
N HIS A 245 7.30 -2.02 -6.35
CA HIS A 245 5.92 -1.98 -5.87
C HIS A 245 5.00 -1.75 -7.06
N ILE A 246 4.08 -2.69 -7.33
CA ILE A 246 3.18 -2.61 -8.48
C ILE A 246 1.95 -1.80 -8.13
N THR A 247 1.95 -0.55 -8.55
CA THR A 247 0.92 0.46 -8.33
C THR A 247 0.25 0.89 -9.64
N GLY A 248 -0.24 2.13 -9.74
CA GLY A 248 -0.74 2.69 -10.99
C GLY A 248 0.30 2.62 -12.10
N GLY A 249 -0.14 2.28 -13.32
CA GLY A 249 0.77 1.97 -14.44
C GLY A 249 1.13 0.49 -14.54
N GLY A 250 0.70 -0.35 -13.57
CA GLY A 250 0.83 -1.81 -13.63
C GLY A 250 2.26 -2.30 -13.84
N PHE A 251 2.43 -3.39 -14.56
CA PHE A 251 3.75 -3.98 -14.81
C PHE A 251 4.61 -3.10 -15.73
N TYR A 252 4.01 -2.52 -16.76
CA TYR A 252 4.76 -1.80 -17.80
C TYR A 252 5.42 -0.51 -17.29
N GLU A 253 4.84 0.15 -16.29
CA GLU A 253 5.42 1.40 -15.77
C GLU A 253 6.23 1.19 -14.48
N ASN A 254 5.89 0.17 -13.66
CA ASN A 254 6.56 0.00 -12.37
C ASN A 254 7.79 -0.92 -12.46
N ILE A 255 7.72 -2.07 -13.13
CA ILE A 255 8.86 -2.99 -13.21
C ILE A 255 10.10 -2.32 -13.83
N PRO A 256 10.00 -1.52 -14.92
CA PRO A 256 11.17 -0.85 -15.49
C PRO A 256 11.89 0.11 -14.54
N ARG A 257 11.21 0.61 -13.48
CA ARG A 257 11.82 1.51 -12.49
C ARG A 257 12.90 0.83 -11.65
N MET A 258 12.82 -0.48 -11.46
CA MET A 258 13.83 -1.25 -10.74
C MET A 258 14.98 -1.73 -11.63
N LEU A 259 14.84 -1.63 -12.96
CA LEU A 259 15.82 -2.11 -13.93
C LEU A 259 16.94 -1.11 -14.17
N LYS A 260 18.14 -1.60 -14.38
CA LYS A 260 19.23 -0.80 -14.96
C LYS A 260 19.18 -0.81 -16.48
N ASP A 261 19.94 0.07 -17.11
CA ASP A 261 20.02 0.13 -18.57
C ASP A 261 20.56 -1.20 -19.14
N ASN A 262 20.08 -1.55 -20.32
CA ASN A 262 20.41 -2.80 -21.03
C ASN A 262 19.93 -4.08 -20.30
N THR A 263 18.93 -3.99 -19.44
CA THR A 263 18.24 -5.14 -18.85
C THR A 263 16.74 -5.08 -19.13
N VAL A 264 16.15 -6.26 -19.34
CA VAL A 264 14.71 -6.44 -19.56
C VAL A 264 14.17 -7.52 -18.61
N SER A 265 12.97 -7.29 -18.08
CA SER A 265 12.23 -8.30 -17.32
C SER A 265 11.44 -9.18 -18.27
N VAL A 266 11.63 -10.50 -18.21
CA VAL A 266 10.81 -11.49 -18.90
C VAL A 266 9.89 -12.13 -17.88
N VAL A 267 8.59 -11.89 -17.99
CA VAL A 267 7.57 -12.36 -17.05
C VAL A 267 6.66 -13.39 -17.71
N GLN A 268 6.50 -14.55 -17.08
CA GLN A 268 5.62 -15.63 -17.52
C GLN A 268 4.23 -15.45 -16.91
N LYS A 269 3.22 -15.13 -17.72
CA LYS A 269 1.86 -14.82 -17.25
C LYS A 269 1.12 -16.00 -16.60
N ASP A 270 1.47 -17.21 -16.95
CA ASP A 270 0.88 -18.44 -16.41
C ASP A 270 1.58 -18.98 -15.15
N SER A 271 2.63 -18.29 -14.70
CA SER A 271 3.42 -18.71 -13.52
C SER A 271 2.80 -18.37 -12.17
N TYR A 272 1.73 -17.60 -12.16
CA TYR A 272 1.04 -17.15 -10.93
C TYR A 272 -0.47 -17.09 -11.12
N THR A 273 -1.20 -17.02 -10.01
CA THR A 273 -2.66 -16.95 -10.05
C THR A 273 -3.13 -15.50 -10.19
N VAL A 274 -3.83 -15.18 -11.26
CA VAL A 274 -4.53 -13.91 -11.45
C VAL A 274 -5.89 -13.99 -10.74
N PRO A 275 -6.21 -13.10 -9.78
CA PRO A 275 -7.51 -13.08 -9.13
C PRO A 275 -8.67 -12.85 -10.11
N PRO A 276 -9.82 -13.53 -9.95
CA PRO A 276 -10.94 -13.49 -10.91
C PRO A 276 -11.53 -12.09 -11.17
N ILE A 277 -11.33 -11.15 -10.24
CA ILE A 277 -11.80 -9.76 -10.41
C ILE A 277 -11.21 -9.11 -11.66
N PHE A 278 -9.96 -9.43 -12.03
CA PHE A 278 -9.32 -8.85 -13.21
C PHE A 278 -9.96 -9.35 -14.50
N ASP A 279 -10.31 -10.65 -14.59
CA ASP A 279 -11.04 -11.19 -15.71
C ASP A 279 -12.45 -10.60 -15.83
N LEU A 280 -13.13 -10.43 -14.69
CA LEU A 280 -14.45 -9.81 -14.64
C LEU A 280 -14.38 -8.35 -15.13
N MET A 281 -13.38 -7.59 -14.72
CA MET A 281 -13.15 -6.21 -15.17
C MET A 281 -12.85 -6.15 -16.67
N ALA A 282 -11.95 -7.00 -17.16
CA ALA A 282 -11.60 -7.06 -18.57
C ALA A 282 -12.82 -7.33 -19.46
N LYS A 283 -13.63 -8.34 -19.09
CA LYS A 283 -14.86 -8.71 -19.82
C LYS A 283 -15.91 -7.60 -19.77
N LYS A 284 -16.24 -7.06 -18.59
CA LYS A 284 -17.27 -6.01 -18.43
C LYS A 284 -16.87 -4.70 -19.07
N GLY A 285 -15.61 -4.32 -18.94
CA GLY A 285 -15.08 -3.06 -19.49
C GLY A 285 -14.63 -3.16 -20.93
N ASN A 286 -14.63 -4.36 -21.54
CA ASN A 286 -14.03 -4.64 -22.84
C ASN A 286 -12.60 -4.07 -22.92
N ILE A 287 -11.79 -4.36 -21.89
CA ILE A 287 -10.43 -3.86 -21.73
C ILE A 287 -9.48 -4.94 -22.28
N ASP A 288 -8.59 -4.55 -23.18
CA ASP A 288 -7.58 -5.47 -23.72
C ASP A 288 -6.51 -5.83 -22.66
N GLU A 289 -5.81 -6.94 -22.88
CA GLU A 289 -4.81 -7.46 -21.96
C GLU A 289 -3.69 -6.45 -21.70
N GLN A 290 -3.21 -5.76 -22.72
CA GLN A 290 -2.13 -4.77 -22.58
C GLN A 290 -2.55 -3.63 -21.64
N MET A 291 -3.76 -3.11 -21.80
CA MET A 291 -4.31 -2.08 -20.92
C MET A 291 -4.52 -2.58 -19.50
N MET A 292 -4.93 -3.85 -19.32
CA MET A 292 -5.06 -4.48 -17.99
C MET A 292 -3.70 -4.49 -17.27
N TYR A 293 -2.62 -4.95 -17.92
CA TYR A 293 -1.27 -4.97 -17.38
C TYR A 293 -0.62 -3.57 -17.26
N ASN A 294 -1.14 -2.58 -17.97
CA ASN A 294 -0.69 -1.18 -17.87
C ASN A 294 -1.45 -0.38 -16.80
N THR A 295 -2.54 -0.94 -16.23
CA THR A 295 -3.36 -0.23 -15.24
C THR A 295 -3.31 -0.90 -13.87
N PHE A 296 -3.33 -2.22 -13.85
CA PHE A 296 -3.54 -3.02 -12.65
C PHE A 296 -2.34 -3.92 -12.31
N ASN A 297 -2.30 -4.38 -11.07
CA ASN A 297 -1.26 -5.28 -10.58
C ASN A 297 -1.42 -6.73 -11.06
N MET A 298 -2.53 -7.08 -11.68
CA MET A 298 -2.86 -8.41 -12.24
C MET A 298 -2.56 -9.59 -11.30
N GLY A 299 -2.64 -9.37 -9.99
CA GLY A 299 -2.43 -10.41 -8.98
C GLY A 299 -1.04 -10.39 -8.31
N ILE A 300 -0.13 -9.54 -8.76
CA ILE A 300 1.21 -9.36 -8.18
C ILE A 300 1.37 -7.92 -7.68
N GLY A 301 1.48 -7.74 -6.37
CA GLY A 301 1.60 -6.40 -5.80
C GLY A 301 3.05 -5.95 -5.57
N MET A 302 4.01 -6.89 -5.49
CA MET A 302 5.43 -6.58 -5.34
C MET A 302 6.25 -7.56 -6.17
N VAL A 303 7.25 -7.06 -6.88
CA VAL A 303 8.22 -7.87 -7.64
C VAL A 303 9.61 -7.59 -7.11
N LEU A 304 10.40 -8.64 -6.92
CA LEU A 304 11.80 -8.52 -6.51
C LEU A 304 12.69 -9.42 -7.36
N ALA A 305 13.96 -9.06 -7.48
CA ALA A 305 14.99 -9.83 -8.18
C ALA A 305 16.05 -10.30 -7.20
N VAL A 306 16.39 -11.58 -7.28
CA VAL A 306 17.41 -12.23 -6.46
C VAL A 306 18.33 -13.09 -7.32
N ASP A 307 19.49 -13.47 -6.76
CA ASP A 307 20.35 -14.50 -7.39
C ASP A 307 19.61 -15.84 -7.49
N PRO A 308 19.85 -16.64 -8.55
CA PRO A 308 19.22 -17.96 -8.72
C PRO A 308 19.43 -18.90 -7.51
N GLU A 309 20.57 -18.81 -6.84
CA GLU A 309 20.90 -19.63 -5.66
C GLU A 309 20.09 -19.23 -4.41
N ASP A 310 19.57 -18.01 -4.36
CA ASP A 310 18.83 -17.47 -3.22
C ASP A 310 17.29 -17.66 -3.33
N VAL A 311 16.79 -18.15 -4.46
CA VAL A 311 15.35 -18.27 -4.73
C VAL A 311 14.62 -19.06 -3.66
N ASP A 312 15.11 -20.25 -3.31
CA ASP A 312 14.44 -21.11 -2.33
C ASP A 312 14.39 -20.46 -0.94
N ALA A 313 15.47 -19.79 -0.54
CA ALA A 313 15.57 -19.09 0.74
C ALA A 313 14.60 -17.89 0.77
N ALA A 314 14.55 -17.09 -0.29
CA ALA A 314 13.62 -15.98 -0.44
C ALA A 314 12.16 -16.45 -0.40
N MET A 315 11.82 -17.47 -1.20
CA MET A 315 10.46 -18.04 -1.24
C MET A 315 10.01 -18.57 0.12
N LYS A 316 10.92 -19.24 0.86
CA LYS A 316 10.64 -19.71 2.22
C LYS A 316 10.44 -18.58 3.19
N ALA A 317 11.27 -17.54 3.14
CA ALA A 317 11.14 -16.36 3.98
C ALA A 317 9.80 -15.65 3.77
N ILE A 318 9.40 -15.42 2.53
CA ILE A 318 8.11 -14.82 2.19
C ILE A 318 6.95 -15.65 2.73
N ARG A 319 6.94 -16.96 2.53
CA ARG A 319 5.89 -17.85 3.04
C ARG A 319 5.78 -17.83 4.56
N SER A 320 6.88 -17.62 5.27
CA SER A 320 6.88 -17.58 6.73
C SER A 320 6.08 -16.41 7.32
N THR A 321 5.83 -15.37 6.53
CA THR A 321 5.02 -14.19 6.92
C THR A 321 3.54 -14.33 6.53
N GLY A 322 3.16 -15.43 5.89
CA GLY A 322 1.81 -15.66 5.38
C GLY A 322 1.55 -15.03 4.00
N ASP A 323 2.62 -14.57 3.33
CA ASP A 323 2.55 -14.10 1.94
C ASP A 323 2.73 -15.26 0.96
N THR A 324 2.17 -15.10 -0.25
CA THR A 324 2.27 -16.10 -1.31
C THR A 324 3.24 -15.61 -2.39
N PRO A 325 4.44 -16.20 -2.48
CA PRO A 325 5.40 -15.89 -3.53
C PRO A 325 5.25 -16.82 -4.73
N TYR A 326 5.61 -16.29 -5.89
CA TYR A 326 5.71 -17.02 -7.17
C TYR A 326 7.05 -16.70 -7.84
N VAL A 327 7.68 -17.65 -8.47
CA VAL A 327 8.73 -17.38 -9.45
C VAL A 327 8.03 -16.99 -10.74
N ILE A 328 8.12 -15.71 -11.11
CA ILE A 328 7.35 -15.15 -12.22
C ILE A 328 8.16 -14.92 -13.49
N GLY A 329 9.47 -15.09 -13.43
CA GLY A 329 10.32 -14.85 -14.58
C GLY A 329 11.79 -14.63 -14.22
N HIS A 330 12.49 -13.90 -15.06
CA HIS A 330 13.91 -13.64 -14.91
C HIS A 330 14.32 -12.35 -15.64
N ILE A 331 15.55 -11.93 -15.41
CA ILE A 331 16.18 -10.78 -16.08
C ILE A 331 17.01 -11.28 -17.27
N GLU A 332 16.89 -10.60 -18.40
CA GLU A 332 17.72 -10.79 -19.57
C GLU A 332 18.45 -9.49 -19.97
N ASN A 333 19.46 -9.63 -20.84
CA ASN A 333 20.03 -8.48 -21.54
C ASN A 333 19.09 -8.01 -22.64
N GLY A 334 18.77 -6.74 -22.68
CA GLY A 334 17.85 -6.20 -23.68
C GLY A 334 17.55 -4.74 -23.48
N GLU A 335 16.67 -4.21 -24.29
CA GLU A 335 16.12 -2.85 -24.08
C GLU A 335 15.30 -2.83 -22.80
N LYS A 336 15.53 -1.79 -21.98
CA LYS A 336 14.88 -1.61 -20.69
C LYS A 336 13.36 -1.64 -20.81
N GLY A 337 12.73 -2.61 -20.17
CA GLY A 337 11.29 -2.79 -20.27
C GLY A 337 10.80 -4.11 -19.66
N VAL A 338 9.56 -4.47 -20.01
CA VAL A 338 8.90 -5.73 -19.60
C VAL A 338 8.44 -6.48 -20.84
N GLN A 339 8.80 -7.75 -20.92
CA GLN A 339 8.24 -8.70 -21.88
C GLN A 339 7.32 -9.65 -21.13
N LEU A 340 6.05 -9.69 -21.52
CA LEU A 340 5.06 -10.64 -21.01
C LEU A 340 4.94 -11.82 -21.98
N CYS A 341 5.16 -13.03 -21.49
CA CYS A 341 5.17 -14.26 -22.25
C CYS A 341 4.02 -15.19 -21.86
#